data_0fe4507ce5e9f7ee23d13a3fa93fe804
#
_entry.id   0fe4507ce5e9f7ee23d13a3fa93fe804
#
_cell.length_a   1.000
_cell.length_b   1.000
_cell.length_c   1.000
_cell.angle_alpha   90.00
_cell.angle_beta   90.00
_cell.angle_gamma   90.00
#
_symmetry.space_group_name_H-M   'P 1'
#
loop_
_entity.id
_entity.type
_entity.pdbx_description
1 polymer ?
#
loop_
_entity_poly.entity_id
_entity_poly.type
_entity_poly.pdbx_seq_one_letter_code
_entity_poly.pdbx_strand_id
1 'polypeptide(L)'
;LNLPQSQDKIVVEGSIENGFPPYVILTKNQGYFESIDESTYNNLFIDADTVKVWYINDTGGKEIKFLEKIMGFDSLPPIYTDIEHLTNLAATPEIPYDFSQAGRTYYLEIKWNNQIISSSTTIPEVTPLDCLWVEKSENGAKEFQYDIRALYSDPADQNNNILVKSKRVQHFEYKDSLECN
;
A
#
# COMPACT_ATOMS: atom_id res chain seq x y z
N LEU A 1 10.38 28.65 -30.86
CA LEU A 1 9.14 28.03 -30.41
C LEU A 1 9.02 28.27 -28.89
N ASN A 2 8.10 29.17 -28.49
CA ASN A 2 7.76 29.29 -27.07
C ASN A 2 6.86 28.12 -26.72
N LEU A 3 7.42 27.10 -26.10
CA LEU A 3 6.64 26.00 -25.52
C LEU A 3 5.90 26.53 -24.28
N PRO A 4 4.61 26.23 -24.11
CA PRO A 4 3.90 26.63 -22.92
C PRO A 4 4.55 25.98 -21.69
N GLN A 5 4.94 26.81 -20.73
CA GLN A 5 5.41 26.28 -19.45
C GLN A 5 4.23 25.59 -18.73
N SER A 6 4.40 24.35 -18.34
CA SER A 6 3.41 23.66 -17.53
C SER A 6 3.41 24.29 -16.12
N GLN A 7 2.23 24.57 -15.59
CA GLN A 7 2.13 24.95 -14.18
C GLN A 7 2.44 23.72 -13.32
N ASP A 8 3.18 23.93 -12.23
CA ASP A 8 3.44 22.88 -11.25
C ASP A 8 2.12 22.37 -10.67
N LYS A 9 1.85 21.09 -10.86
CA LYS A 9 0.69 20.40 -10.30
C LYS A 9 1.19 19.30 -9.36
N ILE A 10 0.57 19.24 -8.20
CA ILE A 10 0.81 18.13 -7.28
C ILE A 10 0.12 16.87 -7.80
N VAL A 11 0.84 15.76 -7.73
CA VAL A 11 0.33 14.41 -7.97
C VAL A 11 0.35 13.69 -6.64
N VAL A 12 -0.78 13.14 -6.27
CA VAL A 12 -0.97 12.42 -5.00
C VAL A 12 -1.25 10.95 -5.31
N GLU A 13 -0.41 10.07 -4.83
CA GLU A 13 -0.63 8.64 -4.77
C GLU A 13 -0.79 8.24 -3.30
N GLY A 14 -1.90 7.64 -2.94
CA GLY A 14 -2.16 7.23 -1.56
C GLY A 14 -2.90 5.91 -1.50
N SER A 15 -2.57 5.11 -0.49
CA SER A 15 -3.24 3.85 -0.21
C SER A 15 -3.49 3.70 1.28
N ILE A 16 -4.59 3.04 1.59
CA ILE A 16 -4.94 2.58 2.93
C ILE A 16 -5.55 1.18 2.81
N GLU A 17 -5.00 0.23 3.55
CA GLU A 17 -5.42 -1.17 3.56
C GLU A 17 -5.76 -1.61 4.98
N ASN A 18 -6.68 -2.58 5.10
CA ASN A 18 -7.07 -3.13 6.39
C ASN A 18 -5.86 -3.71 7.15
N GLY A 19 -5.64 -3.22 8.37
CA GLY A 19 -4.56 -3.69 9.24
C GLY A 19 -3.17 -3.12 8.92
N PHE A 20 -3.07 -2.17 7.96
CA PHE A 20 -1.80 -1.55 7.58
C PHE A 20 -1.85 -0.02 7.73
N PRO A 21 -0.72 0.63 8.07
CA PRO A 21 -0.65 2.07 8.08
C PRO A 21 -0.87 2.66 6.68
N PRO A 22 -1.59 3.79 6.58
CA PRO A 22 -1.73 4.48 5.30
C PRO A 22 -0.39 4.99 4.81
N TYR A 23 -0.21 5.05 3.49
CA TYR A 23 0.92 5.75 2.91
C TYR A 23 0.49 6.72 1.83
N VAL A 24 1.26 7.79 1.66
CA VAL A 24 1.05 8.81 0.65
C VAL A 24 2.39 9.18 0.01
N ILE A 25 2.44 9.21 -1.32
CA ILE A 25 3.56 9.70 -2.11
C ILE A 25 3.12 11.01 -2.75
N LEU A 26 3.95 12.04 -2.63
CA LEU A 26 3.69 13.35 -3.19
C LEU A 26 4.75 13.72 -4.20
N THR A 27 4.32 13.93 -5.44
CA THR A 27 5.20 14.36 -6.52
C THR A 27 4.62 15.57 -7.23
N LYS A 28 5.44 16.28 -7.98
CA LYS A 28 5.01 17.30 -8.93
C LYS A 28 5.13 16.80 -10.36
N ASN A 29 4.31 17.32 -11.25
CA ASN A 29 4.47 17.08 -12.66
C ASN A 29 5.77 17.68 -13.16
N GLN A 30 6.37 17.04 -14.17
CA GLN A 30 7.54 17.52 -14.87
C GLN A 30 7.16 17.92 -16.30
N GLY A 31 7.86 18.90 -16.85
CA GLY A 31 7.70 19.27 -18.26
C GLY A 31 8.13 18.12 -19.18
N TYR A 32 7.35 17.86 -20.23
CA TYR A 32 7.58 16.75 -21.16
C TYR A 32 8.98 16.76 -21.82
N PHE A 33 9.61 17.93 -21.94
CA PHE A 33 10.93 18.08 -22.57
C PHE A 33 12.09 18.24 -21.57
N GLU A 34 11.84 18.11 -20.30
CA GLU A 34 12.90 18.16 -19.29
C GLU A 34 13.64 16.82 -19.24
N SER A 35 14.98 16.87 -19.14
CA SER A 35 15.78 15.67 -18.99
C SER A 35 15.53 15.04 -17.61
N ILE A 36 15.41 13.72 -17.56
CA ILE A 36 15.32 12.98 -16.31
C ILE A 36 16.73 12.52 -15.95
N ASP A 37 17.37 13.24 -15.04
CA ASP A 37 18.60 12.82 -14.36
C ASP A 37 18.31 12.55 -12.87
N GLU A 38 19.31 12.11 -12.11
CA GLU A 38 19.15 11.80 -10.69
C GLU A 38 18.70 13.01 -9.86
N SER A 39 19.19 14.20 -10.19
CA SER A 39 18.78 15.44 -9.50
C SER A 39 17.32 15.79 -9.81
N THR A 40 16.92 15.61 -11.04
CA THR A 40 15.53 15.83 -11.49
C THR A 40 14.57 14.84 -10.81
N TYR A 41 14.97 13.56 -10.72
CA TYR A 41 14.18 12.54 -10.01
C TYR A 41 13.95 12.92 -8.54
N ASN A 42 15.01 13.33 -7.83
CA ASN A 42 14.89 13.72 -6.42
C ASN A 42 14.03 14.97 -6.24
N ASN A 43 14.04 15.89 -7.21
CA ASN A 43 13.25 17.12 -7.19
C ASN A 43 11.76 16.89 -7.56
N LEU A 44 11.39 15.71 -8.02
CA LEU A 44 9.97 15.37 -8.24
C LEU A 44 9.19 15.25 -6.93
N PHE A 45 9.84 14.79 -5.86
CA PHE A 45 9.19 14.61 -4.58
C PHE A 45 9.08 15.92 -3.83
N ILE A 46 7.88 16.20 -3.34
CA ILE A 46 7.58 17.46 -2.65
C ILE A 46 7.43 17.23 -1.15
N ASP A 47 7.79 18.27 -0.40
CA ASP A 47 7.54 18.35 1.03
C ASP A 47 6.23 19.10 1.27
N ALA A 48 5.28 18.43 1.91
CA ALA A 48 4.04 19.04 2.35
C ALA A 48 4.20 19.63 3.76
N ASP A 49 3.50 20.73 4.02
CA ASP A 49 3.45 21.33 5.36
C ASP A 49 2.78 20.38 6.37
N THR A 50 1.75 19.65 5.91
CA THR A 50 1.04 18.67 6.72
C THR A 50 0.38 17.62 5.83
N VAL A 51 0.48 16.37 6.24
CA VAL A 51 -0.29 15.25 5.68
C VAL A 51 -1.00 14.57 6.83
N LYS A 52 -2.33 14.45 6.76
CA LYS A 52 -3.11 13.78 7.80
C LYS A 52 -4.22 12.94 7.20
N VAL A 53 -4.53 11.84 7.86
CA VAL A 53 -5.64 10.94 7.57
C VAL A 53 -6.53 10.86 8.80
N TRP A 54 -7.84 10.87 8.62
CA TRP A 54 -8.77 10.68 9.74
C TRP A 54 -10.00 9.89 9.30
N TYR A 55 -10.68 9.37 10.28
CA TYR A 55 -12.04 8.83 10.13
C TYR A 55 -12.96 9.37 11.23
N ILE A 56 -14.24 9.15 11.09
CA ILE A 56 -15.24 9.49 12.12
C ILE A 56 -15.61 8.19 12.84
N ASN A 57 -15.37 8.16 14.15
CA ASN A 57 -15.70 7.00 14.98
C ASN A 57 -17.21 6.92 15.30
N ASP A 58 -17.63 5.82 15.92
CA ASP A 58 -19.04 5.53 16.22
C ASP A 58 -19.70 6.58 17.16
N THR A 59 -18.90 7.33 17.89
CA THR A 59 -19.37 8.42 18.77
C THR A 59 -19.45 9.77 18.05
N GLY A 60 -19.08 9.83 16.75
CA GLY A 60 -19.02 11.06 15.97
C GLY A 60 -17.75 11.87 16.15
N GLY A 61 -16.78 11.35 16.91
CA GLY A 61 -15.46 11.95 17.08
C GLY A 61 -14.56 11.69 15.89
N LYS A 62 -13.58 12.59 15.68
CA LYS A 62 -12.54 12.39 14.67
C LYS A 62 -11.33 11.71 15.29
N GLU A 63 -10.92 10.59 14.71
CA GLU A 63 -9.63 9.94 14.99
C GLU A 63 -8.66 10.35 13.90
N ILE A 64 -7.59 11.05 14.27
CA ILE A 64 -6.67 11.68 13.33
C ILE A 64 -5.27 11.10 13.50
N LYS A 65 -4.64 10.74 12.37
CA LYS A 65 -3.22 10.40 12.27
C LYS A 65 -2.51 11.43 11.39
N PHE A 66 -1.44 12.01 11.92
CA PHE A 66 -0.50 12.80 11.14
C PHE A 66 0.55 11.88 10.55
N LEU A 67 0.75 11.99 9.26
CA LEU A 67 1.72 11.17 8.55
C LEU A 67 3.03 11.94 8.41
N GLU A 68 4.13 11.29 8.73
CA GLU A 68 5.46 11.85 8.63
C GLU A 68 6.21 11.29 7.42
N LYS A 69 7.08 12.12 6.83
CA LYS A 69 7.86 11.73 5.67
C LYS A 69 9.02 10.83 6.07
N ILE A 70 9.06 9.65 5.48
CA ILE A 70 10.22 8.75 5.54
C ILE A 70 10.99 8.92 4.23
N MET A 71 12.29 9.13 4.35
CA MET A 71 13.17 9.16 3.18
C MET A 71 13.23 7.77 2.55
N GLY A 72 13.15 7.73 1.22
CA GLY A 72 13.30 6.49 0.49
C GLY A 72 14.68 5.85 0.68
N PHE A 73 14.73 4.53 0.63
CA PHE A 73 15.98 3.76 0.64
C PHE A 73 16.21 3.17 -0.76
N ASP A 74 17.41 3.32 -1.27
CA ASP A 74 17.80 2.85 -2.62
C ASP A 74 16.86 3.37 -3.73
N SER A 75 16.03 2.50 -4.27
CA SER A 75 15.11 2.82 -5.38
C SER A 75 13.67 3.12 -4.92
N LEU A 76 13.41 3.18 -3.61
CA LEU A 76 12.09 3.46 -3.09
C LEU A 76 11.86 4.97 -2.96
N PRO A 77 10.70 5.49 -3.38
CA PRO A 77 10.37 6.89 -3.21
C PRO A 77 10.19 7.25 -1.73
N PRO A 78 10.37 8.52 -1.33
CA PRO A 78 9.97 8.97 -0.01
C PRO A 78 8.45 8.87 0.13
N ILE A 79 7.98 8.39 1.29
CA ILE A 79 6.57 8.21 1.60
C ILE A 79 6.20 8.94 2.88
N TYR A 80 4.95 9.40 2.96
CA TYR A 80 4.33 9.85 4.21
C TYR A 80 3.55 8.68 4.82
N THR A 81 3.80 8.35 6.08
CA THR A 81 3.13 7.24 6.78
C THR A 81 3.14 7.45 8.30
N ASP A 82 2.50 6.55 9.05
CA ASP A 82 2.52 6.55 10.52
C ASP A 82 3.86 5.97 11.03
N ILE A 83 4.83 6.85 11.28
CA ILE A 83 6.17 6.47 11.77
C ILE A 83 6.10 5.84 13.17
N GLU A 84 5.22 6.34 14.03
CA GLU A 84 5.07 5.80 15.38
C GLU A 84 4.75 4.31 15.34
N HIS A 85 3.79 3.91 14.49
CA HIS A 85 3.47 2.50 14.31
C HIS A 85 4.65 1.70 13.74
N LEU A 86 5.34 2.22 12.73
CA LEU A 86 6.50 1.53 12.13
C LEU A 86 7.63 1.32 13.14
N THR A 87 7.86 2.30 14.02
CA THR A 87 8.84 2.18 15.08
C THR A 87 8.43 1.11 16.11
N ASN A 88 7.15 1.09 16.49
CA ASN A 88 6.60 0.08 17.39
C ASN A 88 6.63 -1.31 16.77
N LEU A 89 6.34 -1.44 15.48
CA LEU A 89 6.40 -2.70 14.74
C LEU A 89 7.82 -3.27 14.68
N ALA A 90 8.85 -2.41 14.57
CA ALA A 90 10.24 -2.84 14.63
C ALA A 90 10.62 -3.43 16.00
N ALA A 91 10.00 -2.92 17.09
CA ALA A 91 10.19 -3.44 18.44
C ALA A 91 9.32 -4.65 18.77
N THR A 92 8.10 -4.72 18.21
CA THR A 92 7.10 -5.76 18.46
C THR A 92 6.36 -6.10 17.15
N PRO A 93 6.84 -7.07 16.36
CA PRO A 93 6.36 -7.33 15.00
C PRO A 93 4.90 -7.75 14.84
N GLU A 94 4.20 -8.04 15.92
CA GLU A 94 2.81 -8.56 15.90
C GLU A 94 1.76 -7.54 16.35
N ILE A 95 2.11 -6.25 16.47
CA ILE A 95 1.14 -5.23 16.87
C ILE A 95 0.16 -4.98 15.71
N PRO A 96 -1.15 -5.26 15.87
CA PRO A 96 -2.13 -4.94 14.85
C PRO A 96 -2.27 -3.43 14.67
N TYR A 97 -2.55 -2.98 13.45
CA TYR A 97 -2.83 -1.58 13.17
C TYR A 97 -4.32 -1.32 13.12
N ASP A 98 -4.90 -0.97 14.27
CA ASP A 98 -6.35 -0.83 14.45
C ASP A 98 -6.94 0.42 13.81
N PHE A 99 -6.12 1.37 13.40
CA PHE A 99 -6.60 2.57 12.73
C PHE A 99 -7.27 2.25 11.40
N SER A 100 -6.68 1.37 10.58
CA SER A 100 -7.17 1.00 9.25
C SER A 100 -8.01 -0.26 9.30
N GLN A 101 -9.34 -0.13 9.17
CA GLN A 101 -10.30 -1.24 9.27
C GLN A 101 -11.25 -1.28 8.07
N ALA A 102 -11.64 -2.49 7.67
CA ALA A 102 -12.66 -2.71 6.65
C ALA A 102 -13.98 -2.03 7.01
N GLY A 103 -14.74 -1.60 6.00
CA GLY A 103 -16.01 -0.90 6.14
C GLY A 103 -15.89 0.58 6.51
N ARG A 104 -14.71 1.05 6.89
CA ARG A 104 -14.50 2.40 7.39
C ARG A 104 -14.10 3.37 6.28
N THR A 105 -14.69 4.58 6.30
CA THR A 105 -14.35 5.68 5.38
C THR A 105 -13.27 6.57 5.97
N TYR A 106 -12.23 6.83 5.20
CA TYR A 106 -11.08 7.67 5.56
C TYR A 106 -11.05 8.91 4.70
N TYR A 107 -10.55 9.98 5.29
CA TYR A 107 -10.37 11.28 4.68
C TYR A 107 -8.89 11.64 4.73
N LEU A 108 -8.33 12.05 3.59
CA LEU A 108 -6.98 12.58 3.47
C LEU A 108 -7.02 14.10 3.33
N GLU A 109 -6.16 14.80 4.02
CA GLU A 109 -5.91 16.23 3.83
C GLU A 109 -4.41 16.49 3.76
N ILE A 110 -4.00 17.20 2.73
CA ILE A 110 -2.62 17.61 2.49
C ILE A 110 -2.60 19.12 2.42
N LYS A 111 -1.72 19.76 3.19
CA LYS A 111 -1.40 21.17 3.06
C LYS A 111 -0.07 21.34 2.37
N TRP A 112 -0.08 22.12 1.30
CA TRP A 112 1.10 22.40 0.50
C TRP A 112 0.98 23.79 -0.16
N ASN A 113 1.99 24.65 0.01
CA ASN A 113 2.02 26.00 -0.61
C ASN A 113 0.70 26.78 -0.44
N ASN A 114 0.17 26.85 0.78
CA ASN A 114 -1.12 27.49 1.10
C ASN A 114 -2.35 26.87 0.40
N GLN A 115 -2.19 25.73 -0.23
CA GLN A 115 -3.29 24.97 -0.81
C GLN A 115 -3.68 23.81 0.11
N ILE A 116 -4.96 23.46 0.06
CA ILE A 116 -5.48 22.27 0.75
C ILE A 116 -5.97 21.31 -0.33
N ILE A 117 -5.44 20.09 -0.29
CA ILE A 117 -5.84 18.99 -1.15
C ILE A 117 -6.53 17.96 -0.26
N SER A 118 -7.71 17.52 -0.66
CA SER A 118 -8.47 16.54 0.10
C SER A 118 -9.01 15.43 -0.79
N SER A 119 -9.12 14.25 -0.20
CA SER A 119 -9.70 13.06 -0.81
C SER A 119 -10.36 12.20 0.24
N SER A 120 -11.22 11.27 -0.18
CA SER A 120 -11.78 10.27 0.70
C SER A 120 -11.85 8.92 0.00
N THR A 121 -11.73 7.86 0.79
CA THR A 121 -11.86 6.48 0.33
C THR A 121 -12.45 5.62 1.42
N THR A 122 -13.08 4.51 1.05
CA THR A 122 -13.60 3.53 2.00
C THR A 122 -12.85 2.22 1.78
N ILE A 123 -12.33 1.63 2.85
CA ILE A 123 -11.82 0.25 2.80
C ILE A 123 -13.03 -0.65 2.65
N PRO A 124 -13.15 -1.44 1.58
CA PRO A 124 -14.32 -2.30 1.39
C PRO A 124 -14.42 -3.34 2.49
N GLU A 125 -15.63 -3.81 2.74
CA GLU A 125 -15.85 -4.97 3.61
C GLU A 125 -15.18 -6.21 3.04
N VAL A 126 -14.71 -7.07 3.93
CA VAL A 126 -14.07 -8.32 3.53
C VAL A 126 -15.14 -9.32 3.11
N THR A 127 -15.05 -9.80 1.89
CA THR A 127 -15.84 -10.96 1.45
C THR A 127 -15.01 -12.22 1.69
N PRO A 128 -15.45 -13.11 2.60
CA PRO A 128 -14.70 -14.32 2.92
C PRO A 128 -14.71 -15.29 1.74
N LEU A 129 -13.68 -16.12 1.66
CA LEU A 129 -13.70 -17.29 0.77
C LEU A 129 -14.62 -18.35 1.35
N ASP A 130 -15.47 -18.96 0.52
CA ASP A 130 -16.35 -20.04 0.91
C ASP A 130 -15.55 -21.34 1.18
N CYS A 131 -14.55 -21.59 0.32
CA CYS A 131 -13.71 -22.77 0.41
C CYS A 131 -12.34 -22.56 -0.22
N LEU A 132 -11.33 -23.22 0.32
CA LEU A 132 -9.98 -23.29 -0.25
C LEU A 132 -9.53 -24.75 -0.25
N TRP A 133 -9.04 -25.27 -1.40
CA TRP A 133 -8.51 -26.62 -1.49
C TRP A 133 -7.34 -26.70 -2.48
N VAL A 134 -6.65 -27.82 -2.43
CA VAL A 134 -5.54 -28.13 -3.33
C VAL A 134 -5.89 -29.37 -4.13
N GLU A 135 -5.71 -29.32 -5.43
CA GLU A 135 -5.92 -30.48 -6.31
C GLU A 135 -4.70 -30.69 -7.21
N LYS A 136 -4.53 -31.91 -7.72
CA LYS A 136 -3.46 -32.20 -8.67
C LYS A 136 -3.75 -31.49 -9.96
N SER A 137 -2.76 -30.80 -10.52
CA SER A 137 -2.91 -30.07 -11.79
C SER A 137 -3.11 -31.04 -12.95
N GLU A 138 -4.20 -30.88 -13.70
CA GLU A 138 -4.48 -31.69 -14.89
C GLU A 138 -3.52 -31.40 -16.05
N ASN A 139 -3.00 -30.15 -16.11
CA ASN A 139 -2.13 -29.66 -17.16
C ASN A 139 -0.65 -29.65 -16.76
N GLY A 140 -0.33 -30.19 -15.58
CA GLY A 140 1.01 -30.16 -15.05
C GLY A 140 1.95 -31.11 -15.78
N ALA A 141 3.02 -30.57 -16.39
CA ALA A 141 4.08 -31.36 -17.03
C ALA A 141 4.91 -32.19 -16.04
N LYS A 142 4.69 -32.01 -14.73
CA LYS A 142 5.44 -32.68 -13.65
C LYS A 142 4.51 -33.37 -12.68
N GLU A 143 4.92 -34.53 -12.20
CA GLU A 143 4.16 -35.42 -11.31
C GLU A 143 3.73 -34.77 -9.98
N PHE A 144 4.39 -33.66 -9.56
CA PHE A 144 4.17 -32.96 -8.30
C PHE A 144 3.62 -31.53 -8.49
N GLN A 145 2.83 -31.32 -9.53
CA GLN A 145 2.22 -30.03 -9.76
C GLN A 145 0.80 -30.00 -9.20
N TYR A 146 0.53 -29.03 -8.32
CA TYR A 146 -0.75 -28.84 -7.65
C TYR A 146 -1.28 -27.43 -7.91
N ASP A 147 -2.58 -27.33 -8.11
CA ASP A 147 -3.32 -26.08 -8.24
C ASP A 147 -4.01 -25.76 -6.89
N ILE A 148 -3.93 -24.52 -6.47
CA ILE A 148 -4.71 -24.00 -5.36
C ILE A 148 -6.01 -23.46 -5.92
N ARG A 149 -7.13 -24.03 -5.49
CA ARG A 149 -8.48 -23.63 -5.90
C ARG A 149 -9.19 -22.92 -4.77
N ALA A 150 -9.94 -21.90 -5.10
CA ALA A 150 -10.76 -21.16 -4.15
C ALA A 150 -12.18 -21.03 -4.72
N LEU A 151 -13.17 -21.21 -3.86
CA LEU A 151 -14.56 -20.88 -4.12
C LEU A 151 -14.89 -19.57 -3.44
N TYR A 152 -15.60 -18.72 -4.14
CA TYR A 152 -15.99 -17.42 -3.71
C TYR A 152 -17.39 -17.10 -4.21
N SER A 153 -18.28 -16.71 -3.29
CA SER A 153 -19.63 -16.25 -3.62
C SER A 153 -19.63 -14.72 -3.73
N ASP A 154 -19.77 -14.23 -4.94
CA ASP A 154 -19.83 -12.79 -5.19
C ASP A 154 -21.20 -12.23 -4.76
N PRO A 155 -21.26 -11.29 -3.79
CA PRO A 155 -22.49 -10.61 -3.42
C PRO A 155 -23.09 -9.83 -4.61
N ALA A 156 -24.33 -10.15 -4.97
CA ALA A 156 -24.97 -9.68 -6.21
C ALA A 156 -25.23 -8.17 -6.28
N ASP A 157 -25.23 -7.48 -5.12
CA ASP A 157 -25.58 -6.08 -4.95
C ASP A 157 -24.39 -5.17 -4.64
N GLN A 158 -23.15 -5.70 -4.75
CA GLN A 158 -21.92 -4.96 -4.50
C GLN A 158 -20.95 -5.11 -5.67
N ASN A 159 -20.32 -4.00 -6.08
CA ASN A 159 -19.20 -4.06 -7.00
C ASN A 159 -17.95 -4.44 -6.22
N ASN A 160 -17.53 -5.69 -6.35
CA ASN A 160 -16.34 -6.21 -5.65
C ASN A 160 -15.14 -6.30 -6.58
N ASN A 161 -13.99 -5.88 -6.06
CA ASN A 161 -12.68 -6.12 -6.67
C ASN A 161 -11.88 -7.03 -5.75
N ILE A 162 -11.52 -8.21 -6.23
CA ILE A 162 -10.78 -9.18 -5.44
C ILE A 162 -9.32 -9.15 -5.86
N LEU A 163 -8.44 -8.91 -4.88
CA LEU A 163 -7.01 -9.06 -5.06
C LEU A 163 -6.54 -10.35 -4.40
N VAL A 164 -6.08 -11.30 -5.21
CA VAL A 164 -5.51 -12.56 -4.72
C VAL A 164 -4.00 -12.37 -4.55
N LYS A 165 -3.52 -12.51 -3.31
CA LYS A 165 -2.08 -12.53 -3.00
C LYS A 165 -1.70 -13.94 -2.56
N SER A 166 -0.60 -14.47 -3.08
CA SER A 166 -0.03 -15.75 -2.65
C SER A 166 1.41 -15.57 -2.18
N LYS A 167 1.79 -16.29 -1.12
CA LYS A 167 3.17 -16.36 -0.64
C LYS A 167 3.62 -17.82 -0.61
N ARG A 168 4.72 -18.10 -1.33
CA ARG A 168 5.37 -19.41 -1.29
C ARG A 168 6.49 -19.37 -0.26
N VAL A 169 6.44 -20.27 0.71
CA VAL A 169 7.55 -20.51 1.65
C VAL A 169 8.17 -21.85 1.31
N GLN A 170 9.47 -21.87 1.01
CA GLN A 170 10.23 -23.09 0.80
C GLN A 170 11.05 -23.39 2.05
N HIS A 171 10.82 -24.54 2.64
CA HIS A 171 11.64 -25.09 3.72
C HIS A 171 12.69 -25.99 3.08
N PHE A 172 13.95 -25.62 3.20
CA PHE A 172 15.06 -26.47 2.78
C PHE A 172 15.54 -27.24 4.02
N GLU A 173 15.33 -28.54 4.05
CA GLU A 173 16.05 -29.40 5.01
C GLU A 173 17.48 -29.58 4.46
N TYR A 174 18.45 -28.95 5.10
CA TYR A 174 19.85 -29.32 4.90
C TYR A 174 20.04 -30.69 5.55
N LYS A 175 20.08 -31.74 4.73
CA LYS A 175 20.70 -32.99 5.15
C LYS A 175 22.19 -32.75 5.08
N ASP A 176 22.86 -32.61 6.22
CA ASP A 176 24.26 -32.74 6.34
C ASP A 176 24.63 -34.21 6.01
N SER A 177 24.82 -34.52 4.72
CA SER A 177 25.37 -35.78 4.29
C SER A 177 26.86 -35.59 4.02
N LEU A 178 27.61 -35.31 5.04
CA LEU A 178 29.06 -35.53 5.06
C LEU A 178 29.35 -36.73 5.99
N GLU A 179 28.85 -37.90 5.63
CA GLU A 179 29.51 -39.14 6.03
C GLU A 179 30.53 -39.46 4.95
N CYS A 180 31.72 -38.96 5.14
CA CYS A 180 32.91 -39.49 4.48
C CYS A 180 33.31 -40.80 5.20
N ASN A 181 33.06 -41.94 4.57
CA ASN A 181 33.75 -43.21 4.88
C ASN A 181 35.07 -43.27 4.10
#